data_b108755edc903ced49ce7ef09a1bb395
#
_entry.id   b108755edc903ced49ce7ef09a1bb395
#
_cell.length_a   1.000
_cell.length_b   1.000
_cell.length_c   1.000
_cell.angle_alpha   90.00
_cell.angle_beta   90.00
_cell.angle_gamma   90.00
#
_symmetry.space_group_name_H-M   'P 1'
#
loop_
_entity.id
_entity.type
_entity.pdbx_description
1 polymer ?
#
loop_
_entity_poly.entity_id
_entity_poly.type
_entity_poly.pdbx_seq_one_letter_code
_entity_poly.pdbx_strand_id
1 'polypeptide(L)'
;MADLAQVTEHIRGAVGDNSGLGKTVKIDLGDAGKIYIDGASVPNTVTNEDKPADATVSMAWDDFIALAEGRLDPMMAFMQGKLKIAGDMMIAQKLAPLLKR
;
A
#
# COMPACT_ATOMS: atom_id res chain seq x y z
N MET A 1 17.78 0.50 7.83
CA MET A 1 16.53 -0.26 7.75
C MET A 1 15.34 0.67 7.79
N ALA A 2 14.38 0.47 6.94
CA ALA A 2 13.22 1.35 6.86
C ALA A 2 12.28 1.14 8.05
N ASP A 3 11.71 2.23 8.55
CA ASP A 3 10.62 2.19 9.53
C ASP A 3 9.32 2.66 8.85
N LEU A 4 8.22 2.65 9.60
CA LEU A 4 6.91 3.01 9.05
C LEU A 4 6.93 4.44 8.47
N ALA A 5 7.57 5.38 9.15
CA ALA A 5 7.62 6.76 8.69
C ALA A 5 8.37 6.88 7.38
N GLN A 6 9.49 6.20 7.24
CA GLN A 6 10.29 6.22 6.00
C GLN A 6 9.55 5.58 4.84
N VAL A 7 8.88 4.45 5.09
CA VAL A 7 8.07 3.77 4.07
C VAL A 7 6.90 4.64 3.65
N THR A 8 6.24 5.29 4.62
CA THR A 8 5.13 6.19 4.34
C THR A 8 5.57 7.34 3.44
N GLU A 9 6.74 7.93 3.71
CA GLU A 9 7.30 9.00 2.89
C GLU A 9 7.63 8.52 1.48
N HIS A 10 8.17 7.31 1.36
CA HIS A 10 8.46 6.72 0.05
C HIS A 10 7.18 6.56 -0.78
N ILE A 11 6.12 6.05 -0.15
CA ILE A 11 4.83 5.87 -0.81
C ILE A 11 4.23 7.23 -1.16
N ARG A 12 4.35 8.21 -0.27
CA ARG A 12 3.86 9.57 -0.54
C ARG A 12 4.51 10.16 -1.78
N GLY A 13 5.81 9.95 -1.94
CA GLY A 13 6.53 10.39 -3.13
C GLY A 13 6.07 9.68 -4.40
N ALA A 14 5.79 8.38 -4.31
CA ALA A 14 5.32 7.60 -5.45
C ALA A 14 3.88 7.96 -5.84
N VAL A 15 3.04 8.24 -4.85
CA VAL A 15 1.63 8.62 -5.08
C VAL A 15 1.54 10.01 -5.69
N GLY A 16 2.34 10.96 -5.19
CA GLY A 16 2.31 12.34 -5.66
C GLY A 16 0.96 13.01 -5.41
N ASP A 17 0.63 14.00 -6.22
CA ASP A 17 -0.64 14.73 -6.11
C ASP A 17 -1.80 14.00 -6.77
N ASN A 18 -1.51 13.20 -7.78
CA ASN A 18 -2.55 12.46 -8.52
C ASN A 18 -1.95 11.14 -8.99
N SER A 19 -2.20 10.08 -8.22
CA SER A 19 -1.71 8.73 -8.51
C SER A 19 -2.50 8.03 -9.61
N GLY A 20 -3.69 8.53 -9.91
CA GLY A 20 -4.60 7.85 -10.82
C GLY A 20 -5.40 6.73 -10.18
N LEU A 21 -5.29 6.52 -8.87
CA LEU A 21 -6.05 5.48 -8.18
C LEU A 21 -7.55 5.74 -8.19
N GLY A 22 -7.95 7.00 -7.98
CA GLY A 22 -9.35 7.40 -7.99
C GLY A 22 -10.17 6.95 -6.79
N LYS A 23 -9.58 6.19 -5.88
CA LYS A 23 -10.25 5.65 -4.70
C LYS A 23 -9.28 5.58 -3.53
N THR A 24 -9.79 5.18 -2.36
CA THR A 24 -8.98 5.07 -1.15
C THR A 24 -8.46 3.65 -0.96
N VAL A 25 -7.24 3.54 -0.44
CA VAL A 25 -6.58 2.25 -0.18
C VAL A 25 -5.93 2.31 1.19
N LYS A 26 -6.09 1.23 1.96
CA LYS A 26 -5.39 1.07 3.22
C LYS A 26 -4.44 -0.11 3.13
N ILE A 27 -3.19 0.08 3.54
CA ILE A 27 -2.21 -0.99 3.69
C ILE A 27 -2.14 -1.32 5.17
N ASP A 28 -2.56 -2.52 5.54
CA ASP A 28 -2.57 -2.98 6.91
C ASP A 28 -1.35 -3.85 7.16
N LEU A 29 -0.41 -3.36 7.93
CA LEU A 29 0.85 -4.04 8.24
C LEU A 29 0.84 -4.65 9.65
N GLY A 30 -0.35 -4.90 10.19
CA GLY A 30 -0.50 -5.49 11.50
C GLY A 30 0.05 -4.59 12.60
N ASP A 31 0.91 -5.15 13.46
CA ASP A 31 1.48 -4.41 14.58
C ASP A 31 2.40 -3.28 14.15
N ALA A 32 2.93 -3.33 12.94
CA ALA A 32 3.80 -2.27 12.43
C ALA A 32 3.04 -0.98 12.13
N GLY A 33 1.73 -1.07 11.88
CA GLY A 33 0.89 0.09 11.64
C GLY A 33 0.13 0.01 10.33
N LYS A 34 -0.45 1.14 9.95
CA LYS A 34 -1.28 1.26 8.75
C LYS A 34 -0.78 2.39 7.88
N ILE A 35 -1.00 2.27 6.58
CA ILE A 35 -0.75 3.35 5.62
C ILE A 35 -2.06 3.57 4.86
N TYR A 36 -2.59 4.79 4.95
CA TYR A 36 -3.85 5.14 4.31
C TYR A 36 -3.58 6.08 3.15
N ILE A 37 -4.01 5.68 1.95
CA ILE A 37 -3.80 6.46 0.73
C ILE A 37 -5.17 6.96 0.26
N ASP A 38 -5.35 8.27 0.26
CA ASP A 38 -6.54 8.90 -0.31
C ASP A 38 -6.26 9.30 -1.74
N GLY A 39 -6.59 8.40 -2.67
CA GLY A 39 -6.45 8.65 -4.10
C GLY A 39 -7.73 9.19 -4.72
N ALA A 40 -8.80 9.36 -3.93
CA ALA A 40 -10.07 9.89 -4.43
C ALA A 40 -10.06 11.41 -4.48
N SER A 41 -9.34 12.07 -3.58
CA SER A 41 -9.21 13.52 -3.52
C SER A 41 -7.95 13.98 -4.24
N VAL A 42 -7.97 15.17 -4.82
CA VAL A 42 -6.79 15.77 -5.44
C VAL A 42 -6.50 17.07 -4.70
N PRO A 43 -5.28 17.25 -4.13
CA PRO A 43 -4.16 16.33 -4.20
C PRO A 43 -4.37 15.07 -3.37
N ASN A 44 -3.78 13.97 -3.83
CA ASN A 44 -3.80 12.71 -3.08
C ASN A 44 -3.00 12.87 -1.79
N THR A 45 -3.39 12.14 -0.75
CA THR A 45 -2.70 12.19 0.55
C THR A 45 -2.35 10.80 1.02
N VAL A 46 -1.29 10.73 1.83
CA VAL A 46 -0.84 9.48 2.44
C VAL A 46 -0.62 9.75 3.92
N THR A 47 -1.29 8.98 4.77
CA THR A 47 -1.23 9.13 6.23
C THR A 47 -1.06 7.76 6.87
N ASN A 48 -1.02 7.73 8.20
CA ASN A 48 -1.00 6.47 8.96
C ASN A 48 -2.30 6.26 9.73
N GLU A 49 -3.38 6.82 9.22
CA GLU A 49 -4.70 6.67 9.84
C GLU A 49 -5.29 5.29 9.57
N ASP A 50 -6.07 4.80 10.52
CA ASP A 50 -6.82 3.54 10.36
C ASP A 50 -8.27 3.88 10.08
N LYS A 51 -8.57 4.11 8.81
CA LYS A 51 -9.90 4.45 8.34
C LYS A 51 -10.42 3.38 7.39
N PRO A 52 -11.74 3.25 7.24
CA PRO A 52 -12.30 2.42 6.18
C PRO A 52 -11.82 2.91 4.81
N ALA A 53 -11.52 1.98 3.92
CA ALA A 53 -11.03 2.29 2.58
C ALA A 53 -11.76 1.42 1.55
N ASP A 54 -11.72 1.84 0.29
CA ASP A 54 -12.33 1.08 -0.81
C ASP A 54 -11.64 -0.25 -1.02
N ALA A 55 -10.34 -0.31 -0.74
CA ALA A 55 -9.58 -1.55 -0.75
C ALA A 55 -8.64 -1.57 0.45
N THR A 56 -8.42 -2.76 1.00
CA THR A 56 -7.46 -2.98 2.09
C THR A 56 -6.50 -4.09 1.67
N VAL A 57 -5.22 -3.79 1.71
CA VAL A 57 -4.15 -4.76 1.44
C VAL A 57 -3.47 -5.07 2.75
N SER A 58 -3.51 -6.35 3.14
CA SER A 58 -2.94 -6.80 4.42
C SER A 58 -1.73 -7.68 4.17
N MET A 59 -0.63 -7.42 4.85
CA MET A 59 0.57 -8.24 4.77
C MET A 59 1.47 -7.99 5.98
N ALA A 60 2.40 -8.92 6.23
CA ALA A 60 3.40 -8.74 7.27
C ALA A 60 4.41 -7.66 6.85
N TRP A 61 4.98 -6.98 7.84
CA TRP A 61 5.98 -5.94 7.59
C TRP A 61 7.15 -6.44 6.74
N ASP A 62 7.71 -7.61 7.08
CA ASP A 62 8.84 -8.17 6.35
C ASP A 62 8.49 -8.46 4.89
N ASP A 63 7.29 -8.94 4.63
CA ASP A 63 6.83 -9.20 3.27
C ASP A 63 6.65 -7.88 2.50
N PHE A 64 6.15 -6.85 3.16
CA PHE A 64 5.99 -5.54 2.55
C PHE A 64 7.35 -4.95 2.15
N ILE A 65 8.34 -5.04 3.04
CA ILE A 65 9.69 -4.55 2.73
C ILE A 65 10.30 -5.34 1.56
N ALA A 66 10.13 -6.66 1.54
CA ALA A 66 10.61 -7.49 0.44
C ALA A 66 9.97 -7.09 -0.89
N LEU A 67 8.68 -6.80 -0.86
CA LEU A 67 7.95 -6.35 -2.04
C LEU A 67 8.44 -4.98 -2.51
N ALA A 68 8.64 -4.05 -1.59
CA ALA A 68 9.12 -2.70 -1.91
C ALA A 68 10.53 -2.74 -2.51
N GLU A 69 11.37 -3.68 -2.05
CA GLU A 69 12.74 -3.83 -2.53
C GLU A 69 12.85 -4.70 -3.80
N GLY A 70 11.73 -5.21 -4.29
CA GLY A 70 11.71 -6.03 -5.49
C GLY A 70 12.10 -7.49 -5.27
N ARG A 71 12.24 -7.93 -4.01
CA ARG A 71 12.58 -9.32 -3.68
C ARG A 71 11.36 -10.24 -3.63
N LEU A 72 10.17 -9.67 -3.57
CA LEU A 72 8.92 -10.40 -3.53
C LEU A 72 7.98 -9.85 -4.58
N ASP A 73 7.48 -10.71 -5.45
CA ASP A 73 6.53 -10.34 -6.50
C ASP A 73 5.13 -10.23 -5.89
N PRO A 74 4.37 -9.15 -6.14
CA PRO A 74 3.02 -9.00 -5.59
C PRO A 74 2.08 -10.15 -5.95
N MET A 75 2.14 -10.63 -7.18
CA MET A 75 1.30 -11.73 -7.64
C MET A 75 1.64 -13.02 -6.89
N MET A 76 2.93 -13.33 -6.74
CA MET A 76 3.38 -14.49 -5.99
C MET A 76 3.00 -14.39 -4.52
N ALA A 77 3.16 -13.20 -3.94
CA ALA A 77 2.77 -12.96 -2.55
C ALA A 77 1.28 -13.24 -2.35
N PHE A 78 0.46 -12.78 -3.27
CA PHE A 78 -0.99 -13.02 -3.22
C PHE A 78 -1.30 -14.52 -3.31
N MET A 79 -0.68 -15.22 -4.24
CA MET A 79 -0.89 -16.67 -4.43
C MET A 79 -0.42 -17.48 -3.24
N GLN A 80 0.64 -17.04 -2.56
CA GLN A 80 1.18 -17.71 -1.39
C GLN A 80 0.46 -17.37 -0.08
N GLY A 81 -0.53 -16.49 -0.14
CA GLY A 81 -1.25 -16.05 1.04
C GLY A 81 -0.51 -15.05 1.91
N LYS A 82 0.61 -14.51 1.43
CA LYS A 82 1.38 -13.48 2.15
C LYS A 82 0.75 -12.11 2.02
N LEU A 83 -0.01 -11.89 0.95
CA LEU A 83 -0.70 -10.65 0.68
C LEU A 83 -2.19 -10.96 0.55
N LYS A 84 -3.02 -10.27 1.33
CA LYS A 84 -4.47 -10.43 1.29
C LYS A 84 -5.10 -9.12 0.85
N ILE A 85 -6.15 -9.24 0.03
CA ILE A 85 -6.84 -8.08 -0.49
C ILE A 85 -8.32 -8.19 -0.11
N ALA A 86 -8.85 -7.13 0.48
CA ALA A 86 -10.27 -6.99 0.76
C ALA A 86 -10.78 -5.75 0.04
N GLY A 87 -11.98 -5.83 -0.51
CA GLY A 87 -12.59 -4.73 -1.24
C GLY A 87 -12.24 -4.76 -2.72
N ASP A 88 -11.89 -3.61 -3.28
CA ASP A 88 -11.70 -3.45 -4.72
C ASP A 88 -10.35 -3.99 -5.19
N MET A 89 -10.38 -5.14 -5.86
CA MET A 89 -9.17 -5.80 -6.38
C MET A 89 -8.44 -4.97 -7.43
N MET A 90 -9.19 -4.21 -8.24
CA MET A 90 -8.56 -3.41 -9.29
C MET A 90 -7.70 -2.29 -8.71
N ILE A 91 -8.16 -1.70 -7.61
CA ILE A 91 -7.41 -0.66 -6.93
C ILE A 91 -6.12 -1.24 -6.34
N ALA A 92 -6.21 -2.43 -5.76
CA ALA A 92 -5.03 -3.11 -5.24
C ALA A 92 -4.00 -3.38 -6.34
N GLN A 93 -4.45 -3.78 -7.53
CA GLN A 93 -3.56 -4.00 -8.67
C GLN A 93 -2.89 -2.69 -9.12
N LYS A 94 -3.63 -1.59 -9.11
CA LYS A 94 -3.07 -0.27 -9.45
C LYS A 94 -2.06 0.20 -8.41
N LEU A 95 -2.25 -0.20 -7.16
CA LEU A 95 -1.34 0.17 -6.08
C LEU A 95 0.01 -0.54 -6.19
N ALA A 96 0.03 -1.78 -6.65
CA ALA A 96 1.26 -2.60 -6.65
C ALA A 96 2.48 -1.91 -7.26
N PRO A 97 2.39 -1.25 -8.44
CA PRO A 97 3.54 -0.54 -9.00
C PRO A 97 4.04 0.61 -8.14
N LEU A 98 3.17 1.20 -7.32
CA LEU A 98 3.53 2.34 -6.48
C LEU A 98 4.33 1.91 -5.25
N LEU A 99 4.27 0.63 -4.89
CA LEU A 99 4.97 0.10 -3.72
C LEU A 99 6.43 -0.24 -4.00
N LYS A 100 6.80 -0.43 -5.26
CA LYS A 100 8.17 -0.75 -5.63
C LYS A 100 9.05 0.47 -5.58
N ARG A 101 10.29 0.26 -5.21
CA ARG A 101 11.33 1.28 -5.26
C ARG A 101 11.83 1.50 -6.67
#